data_df09917622e9c87667de4f2f1741cd8c
#
_entry.id   df09917622e9c87667de4f2f1741cd8c
#
_cell.length_a   1.000
_cell.length_b   1.000
_cell.length_c   1.000
_cell.angle_alpha   90.00
_cell.angle_beta   90.00
_cell.angle_gamma   90.00
#
_symmetry.space_group_name_H-M   'P 1'
#
loop_
_entity.id
_entity.type
_entity.pdbx_description
1 polymer ?
#
loop_
_entity_poly.entity_id
_entity_poly.type
_entity_poly.pdbx_seq_one_letter_code
_entity_poly.pdbx_strand_id
1 'polypeptide(L)'
;YTGAFYGSVLVDGHDTCEVSLTDVSQIVGSVLQDIDTQMVASVVEDEMLFGLENFGVPHDQIERRVSETLETVGISDLRDREIATLSGGQKQKVAIAAILAMRPRVLVLDEPTAALDPASSTLVFETLREANRALGITIVVVEQKVALLSEYCNRVFVLNHGEIALQGEPHEVFAHTDELRAIGVDCPRVTRIFNSLQTDGLVSGTP
;
A
#
# COMPACT_ATOMS: atom_id res chain seq x y z
N TYR A 1 3.56 21.18 9.41
CA TYR A 1 4.83 21.24 8.72
C TYR A 1 5.35 22.67 8.69
N THR A 2 6.52 22.91 9.24
CA THR A 2 7.18 24.22 9.26
C THR A 2 8.43 24.12 8.36
N GLY A 3 8.25 24.07 7.06
CA GLY A 3 9.33 24.01 6.09
C GLY A 3 8.96 24.75 4.82
N ALA A 4 9.98 25.19 4.04
CA ALA A 4 9.75 25.71 2.71
C ALA A 4 9.49 24.54 1.73
N PHE A 5 8.41 24.62 0.96
CA PHE A 5 8.09 23.70 -0.11
C PHE A 5 8.56 24.29 -1.44
N TYR A 6 9.29 23.50 -2.22
CA TYR A 6 9.77 23.90 -3.56
C TYR A 6 9.33 22.85 -4.58
N GLY A 7 8.91 23.30 -5.74
CA GLY A 7 8.39 22.43 -6.80
C GLY A 7 6.86 22.33 -6.76
N SER A 8 6.31 21.35 -7.45
CA SER A 8 4.87 21.06 -7.50
C SER A 8 4.60 19.56 -7.36
N VAL A 9 3.51 19.22 -6.71
CA VAL A 9 2.97 17.86 -6.68
C VAL A 9 1.59 17.89 -7.31
N LEU A 10 1.40 17.13 -8.39
CA LEU A 10 0.14 17.05 -9.09
C LEU A 10 -0.58 15.76 -8.72
N VAL A 11 -1.83 15.89 -8.30
CA VAL A 11 -2.73 14.76 -8.05
C VAL A 11 -3.91 14.91 -8.99
N ASP A 12 -4.06 13.95 -9.91
CA ASP A 12 -5.08 13.98 -10.97
C ASP A 12 -5.08 15.29 -11.78
N GLY A 13 -3.90 15.85 -12.02
CA GLY A 13 -3.72 17.12 -12.75
C GLY A 13 -3.91 18.39 -11.92
N HIS A 14 -4.30 18.29 -10.65
CA HIS A 14 -4.45 19.41 -9.73
C HIS A 14 -3.18 19.59 -8.88
N ASP A 15 -2.67 20.82 -8.80
CA ASP A 15 -1.56 21.14 -7.91
C ASP A 15 -2.04 21.13 -6.46
N THR A 16 -1.35 20.33 -5.61
CA THR A 16 -1.69 20.20 -4.18
C THR A 16 -1.56 21.52 -3.40
N CYS A 17 -0.88 22.52 -3.94
CA CYS A 17 -0.81 23.85 -3.36
C CYS A 17 -2.05 24.73 -3.68
N GLU A 18 -2.84 24.35 -4.69
CA GLU A 18 -4.01 25.12 -5.17
C GLU A 18 -5.35 24.53 -4.72
N VAL A 19 -5.35 23.29 -4.22
CA VAL A 19 -6.55 22.57 -3.77
C VAL A 19 -6.51 22.31 -2.27
N SER A 20 -7.67 22.07 -1.66
CA SER A 20 -7.75 21.73 -0.24
C SER A 20 -7.32 20.29 0.02
N LEU A 21 -6.93 20.00 1.27
CA LEU A 21 -6.65 18.62 1.69
C LEU A 21 -7.89 17.72 1.52
N THR A 22 -9.08 18.26 1.71
CA THR A 22 -10.35 17.56 1.50
C THR A 22 -10.50 17.13 0.04
N ASP A 23 -10.17 18.00 -0.92
CA ASP A 23 -10.25 17.67 -2.35
C ASP A 23 -9.25 16.56 -2.71
N VAL A 24 -8.01 16.63 -2.19
CA VAL A 24 -7.01 15.58 -2.38
C VAL A 24 -7.48 14.26 -1.77
N SER A 25 -8.09 14.28 -0.58
CA SER A 25 -8.54 13.08 0.12
C SER A 25 -9.69 12.33 -0.59
N GLN A 26 -10.42 12.98 -1.48
CA GLN A 26 -11.40 12.33 -2.35
C GLN A 26 -10.76 11.50 -3.46
N ILE A 27 -9.50 11.79 -3.80
CA ILE A 27 -8.75 11.14 -4.88
C ILE A 27 -7.77 10.13 -4.31
N VAL A 28 -7.08 10.50 -3.21
CA VAL A 28 -6.02 9.71 -2.57
C VAL A 28 -6.49 9.23 -1.20
N GLY A 29 -6.63 7.93 -1.03
CA GLY A 29 -6.78 7.30 0.28
C GLY A 29 -5.42 6.94 0.86
N SER A 30 -5.25 7.05 2.18
CA SER A 30 -4.00 6.74 2.85
C SER A 30 -4.20 5.77 4.01
N VAL A 31 -3.33 4.76 4.07
CA VAL A 31 -3.24 3.83 5.21
C VAL A 31 -1.88 4.05 5.87
N LEU A 32 -1.89 4.42 7.14
CA LEU A 32 -0.68 4.75 7.89
C LEU A 32 -0.03 3.49 8.48
N GLN A 33 1.24 3.59 8.85
CA GLN A 33 2.00 2.52 9.48
C GLN A 33 1.35 2.05 10.81
N ASP A 34 0.91 3.00 11.64
CA ASP A 34 0.22 2.71 12.90
C ASP A 34 -1.30 2.78 12.70
N ILE A 35 -1.88 1.63 12.33
CA ILE A 35 -3.32 1.51 12.10
C ILE A 35 -4.16 1.66 13.36
N ASP A 36 -3.65 1.31 14.55
CA ASP A 36 -4.39 1.46 15.80
C ASP A 36 -4.65 2.95 16.12
N THR A 37 -3.78 3.86 15.67
CA THR A 37 -4.02 5.31 15.77
C THR A 37 -4.92 5.88 14.67
N GLN A 38 -5.09 5.16 13.59
CA GLN A 38 -5.93 5.57 12.47
C GLN A 38 -7.40 5.16 12.68
N MET A 39 -7.64 4.00 13.29
CA MET A 39 -8.99 3.49 13.54
C MET A 39 -9.71 4.29 14.62
N VAL A 40 -10.95 4.66 14.37
CA VAL A 40 -11.78 5.50 15.26
C VAL A 40 -12.95 4.75 15.89
N ALA A 41 -13.42 3.66 15.25
CA ALA A 41 -14.55 2.88 15.72
C ALA A 41 -14.14 1.64 16.53
N SER A 42 -15.10 1.05 17.23
CA SER A 42 -14.91 -0.19 18.00
C SER A 42 -15.27 -1.44 17.19
N VAL A 43 -16.16 -1.31 16.22
CA VAL A 43 -16.69 -2.40 15.39
C VAL A 43 -16.30 -2.17 13.93
N VAL A 44 -16.05 -3.24 13.18
CA VAL A 44 -15.63 -3.17 11.77
C VAL A 44 -16.63 -2.40 10.91
N GLU A 45 -17.93 -2.68 11.05
CA GLU A 45 -18.95 -1.97 10.30
C GLU A 45 -18.93 -0.46 10.54
N ASP A 46 -18.83 -0.04 11.79
CA ASP A 46 -18.81 1.37 12.17
C ASP A 46 -17.57 2.08 11.60
N GLU A 47 -16.42 1.38 11.56
CA GLU A 47 -15.19 1.89 10.93
C GLU A 47 -15.39 2.14 9.43
N MET A 48 -16.09 1.22 8.74
CA MET A 48 -16.43 1.37 7.33
C MET A 48 -17.39 2.55 7.10
N LEU A 49 -18.38 2.72 7.99
CA LEU A 49 -19.40 3.78 7.89
C LEU A 49 -18.78 5.16 8.13
N PHE A 50 -17.84 5.29 9.06
CA PHE A 50 -17.24 6.55 9.46
C PHE A 50 -16.73 7.37 8.26
N GLY A 51 -15.94 6.75 7.38
CA GLY A 51 -15.41 7.41 6.19
C GLY A 51 -16.52 7.79 5.21
N LEU A 52 -17.44 6.87 4.93
CA LEU A 52 -18.52 7.06 3.96
C LEU A 52 -19.46 8.20 4.36
N GLU A 53 -19.83 8.29 5.64
CA GLU A 53 -20.69 9.35 6.17
C GLU A 53 -19.99 10.71 6.14
N ASN A 54 -18.73 10.79 6.58
CA ASN A 54 -17.95 12.02 6.58
C ASN A 54 -17.71 12.59 5.17
N PHE A 55 -17.62 11.73 4.17
CA PHE A 55 -17.49 12.13 2.76
C PHE A 55 -18.85 12.36 2.08
N GLY A 56 -19.94 12.27 2.82
CA GLY A 56 -21.29 12.57 2.33
C GLY A 56 -21.77 11.59 1.26
N VAL A 57 -21.35 10.33 1.33
CA VAL A 57 -21.84 9.28 0.43
C VAL A 57 -23.35 9.12 0.63
N PRO A 58 -24.17 9.12 -0.44
CA PRO A 58 -25.61 8.92 -0.34
C PRO A 58 -25.97 7.66 0.44
N HIS A 59 -26.91 7.78 1.40
CA HIS A 59 -27.26 6.69 2.32
C HIS A 59 -27.68 5.40 1.60
N ASP A 60 -28.35 5.51 0.45
CA ASP A 60 -28.75 4.38 -0.39
C ASP A 60 -27.58 3.62 -1.05
N GLN A 61 -26.38 4.20 -1.04
CA GLN A 61 -25.16 3.58 -1.58
C GLN A 61 -24.27 2.97 -0.50
N ILE A 62 -24.40 3.40 0.76
CA ILE A 62 -23.48 3.04 1.86
C ILE A 62 -23.45 1.53 2.05
N GLU A 63 -24.61 0.89 2.29
CA GLU A 63 -24.72 -0.56 2.52
C GLU A 63 -24.06 -1.38 1.40
N ARG A 64 -24.34 -1.00 0.16
CA ARG A 64 -23.77 -1.67 -0.99
C ARG A 64 -22.23 -1.52 -1.03
N ARG A 65 -21.69 -0.30 -0.77
CA ARG A 65 -20.25 -0.06 -0.77
C ARG A 65 -19.53 -0.83 0.33
N VAL A 66 -20.12 -0.88 1.53
CA VAL A 66 -19.58 -1.67 2.65
C VAL A 66 -19.51 -3.14 2.26
N SER A 67 -20.63 -3.73 1.82
CA SER A 67 -20.69 -5.15 1.47
C SER A 67 -19.75 -5.53 0.33
N GLU A 68 -19.74 -4.77 -0.78
CA GLU A 68 -18.85 -4.99 -1.92
C GLU A 68 -17.37 -4.91 -1.51
N THR A 69 -17.03 -3.98 -0.61
CA THR A 69 -15.63 -3.79 -0.20
C THR A 69 -15.18 -4.90 0.76
N LEU A 70 -16.00 -5.26 1.74
CA LEU A 70 -15.70 -6.38 2.65
C LEU A 70 -15.51 -7.69 1.89
N GLU A 71 -16.32 -7.93 0.84
CA GLU A 71 -16.16 -9.08 -0.05
C GLU A 71 -14.85 -9.01 -0.85
N THR A 72 -14.52 -7.86 -1.45
CA THR A 72 -13.29 -7.65 -2.23
C THR A 72 -12.04 -7.88 -1.38
N VAL A 73 -12.06 -7.43 -0.11
CA VAL A 73 -10.95 -7.58 0.84
C VAL A 73 -10.93 -8.97 1.51
N GLY A 74 -12.03 -9.73 1.38
CA GLY A 74 -12.18 -11.08 1.93
C GLY A 74 -12.28 -11.09 3.47
N ILE A 75 -13.09 -10.17 4.03
CA ILE A 75 -13.34 -10.04 5.48
C ILE A 75 -14.82 -9.85 5.81
N SER A 76 -15.73 -10.32 4.97
CA SER A 76 -17.18 -10.18 5.21
C SER A 76 -17.64 -10.84 6.52
N ASP A 77 -16.96 -11.89 6.97
CA ASP A 77 -17.17 -12.58 8.24
C ASP A 77 -16.75 -11.79 9.47
N LEU A 78 -16.02 -10.68 9.29
CA LEU A 78 -15.57 -9.81 10.37
C LEU A 78 -16.48 -8.58 10.58
N ARG A 79 -17.50 -8.38 9.75
CA ARG A 79 -18.34 -7.17 9.73
C ARG A 79 -18.80 -6.72 11.10
N ASP A 80 -19.35 -7.64 11.90
CA ASP A 80 -19.92 -7.37 13.23
C ASP A 80 -18.92 -7.57 14.38
N ARG A 81 -17.63 -7.77 14.07
CA ARG A 81 -16.60 -8.05 15.07
C ARG A 81 -16.05 -6.77 15.69
N GLU A 82 -15.72 -6.85 16.95
CA GLU A 82 -14.95 -5.82 17.64
C GLU A 82 -13.52 -5.80 17.12
N ILE A 83 -13.03 -4.63 16.68
CA ILE A 83 -11.70 -4.42 16.12
C ILE A 83 -10.61 -4.84 17.12
N ALA A 84 -10.81 -4.61 18.40
CA ALA A 84 -9.88 -5.00 19.46
C ALA A 84 -9.63 -6.52 19.53
N THR A 85 -10.56 -7.36 19.01
CA THR A 85 -10.44 -8.83 19.01
C THR A 85 -9.74 -9.39 17.79
N LEU A 86 -9.42 -8.55 16.81
CA LEU A 86 -8.84 -8.96 15.54
C LEU A 86 -7.32 -9.14 15.65
N SER A 87 -6.78 -10.05 14.83
CA SER A 87 -5.33 -10.15 14.62
C SER A 87 -4.79 -8.93 13.88
N GLY A 88 -3.47 -8.67 13.96
CA GLY A 88 -2.84 -7.56 13.27
C GLY A 88 -3.12 -7.56 11.76
N GLY A 89 -3.04 -8.72 11.10
CA GLY A 89 -3.37 -8.83 9.67
C GLY A 89 -4.85 -8.56 9.35
N GLN A 90 -5.77 -8.97 10.24
CA GLN A 90 -7.19 -8.64 10.09
C GLN A 90 -7.46 -7.16 10.28
N LYS A 91 -6.85 -6.53 11.29
CA LYS A 91 -6.93 -5.07 11.48
C LYS A 91 -6.41 -4.31 10.27
N GLN A 92 -5.28 -4.76 9.69
CA GLN A 92 -4.72 -4.16 8.47
C GLN A 92 -5.70 -4.23 7.31
N LYS A 93 -6.37 -5.37 7.11
CA LYS A 93 -7.39 -5.54 6.10
C LYS A 93 -8.60 -4.63 6.34
N VAL A 94 -9.02 -4.44 7.59
CA VAL A 94 -10.11 -3.51 7.96
C VAL A 94 -9.72 -2.08 7.61
N ALA A 95 -8.51 -1.62 7.97
CA ALA A 95 -8.03 -0.28 7.63
C ALA A 95 -8.00 -0.05 6.10
N ILE A 96 -7.52 -1.04 5.34
CA ILE A 96 -7.53 -1.00 3.88
C ILE A 96 -8.97 -0.94 3.35
N ALA A 97 -9.89 -1.77 3.88
CA ALA A 97 -11.28 -1.80 3.47
C ALA A 97 -11.99 -0.47 3.73
N ALA A 98 -11.80 0.14 4.91
CA ALA A 98 -12.40 1.43 5.25
C ALA A 98 -12.02 2.52 4.24
N ILE A 99 -10.78 2.55 3.79
CA ILE A 99 -10.32 3.50 2.77
C ILE A 99 -10.87 3.12 1.37
N LEU A 100 -10.85 1.85 0.99
CA LEU A 100 -11.35 1.39 -0.31
C LEU A 100 -12.85 1.63 -0.51
N ALA A 101 -13.65 1.58 0.55
CA ALA A 101 -15.09 1.86 0.52
C ALA A 101 -15.39 3.29 0.01
N MET A 102 -14.50 4.23 0.24
CA MET A 102 -14.59 5.60 -0.28
C MET A 102 -14.30 5.69 -1.79
N ARG A 103 -13.80 4.60 -2.41
CA ARG A 103 -13.46 4.49 -3.84
C ARG A 103 -12.42 5.53 -4.29
N PRO A 104 -11.25 5.61 -3.63
CA PRO A 104 -10.19 6.49 -4.06
C PRO A 104 -9.65 6.03 -5.43
N ARG A 105 -9.04 6.95 -6.18
CA ARG A 105 -8.34 6.62 -7.42
C ARG A 105 -6.90 6.14 -7.16
N VAL A 106 -6.33 6.59 -6.05
CA VAL A 106 -4.99 6.21 -5.59
C VAL A 106 -5.07 5.78 -4.13
N LEU A 107 -4.47 4.64 -3.80
CA LEU A 107 -4.29 4.18 -2.43
C LEU A 107 -2.80 4.23 -2.09
N VAL A 108 -2.44 4.95 -1.05
CA VAL A 108 -1.07 5.05 -0.52
C VAL A 108 -0.99 4.32 0.80
N LEU A 109 -0.03 3.41 0.94
CA LEU A 109 0.19 2.65 2.18
C LEU A 109 1.63 2.86 2.65
N ASP A 110 1.77 3.20 3.94
CA ASP A 110 3.06 3.38 4.58
C ASP A 110 3.36 2.19 5.50
N GLU A 111 4.33 1.36 5.10
CA GLU A 111 4.77 0.14 5.77
C GLU A 111 3.61 -0.78 6.25
N PRO A 112 2.66 -1.15 5.36
CA PRO A 112 1.44 -1.86 5.78
C PRO A 112 1.70 -3.24 6.37
N THR A 113 2.93 -3.73 6.30
CA THR A 113 3.27 -5.06 6.82
C THR A 113 4.34 -5.04 7.92
N ALA A 114 4.74 -3.87 8.44
CA ALA A 114 5.85 -3.73 9.39
C ALA A 114 5.71 -4.62 10.63
N ALA A 115 4.51 -4.68 11.22
CA ALA A 115 4.21 -5.44 12.44
C ALA A 115 3.64 -6.85 12.19
N LEU A 116 3.64 -7.33 10.93
CA LEU A 116 3.02 -8.59 10.54
C LEU A 116 4.05 -9.70 10.32
N ASP A 117 3.63 -10.92 10.67
CA ASP A 117 4.35 -12.14 10.28
C ASP A 117 4.36 -12.33 8.75
N PRO A 118 5.25 -13.19 8.20
CA PRO A 118 5.37 -13.35 6.75
C PRO A 118 4.08 -13.78 6.06
N ALA A 119 3.30 -14.69 6.66
CA ALA A 119 2.06 -15.18 6.06
C ALA A 119 1.00 -14.08 6.00
N SER A 120 0.81 -13.34 7.10
CA SER A 120 -0.09 -12.18 7.15
C SER A 120 0.34 -11.08 6.19
N SER A 121 1.65 -10.84 6.03
CA SER A 121 2.18 -9.88 5.07
C SER A 121 1.82 -10.25 3.63
N THR A 122 1.98 -11.51 3.26
CA THR A 122 1.58 -12.03 1.94
C THR A 122 0.09 -11.83 1.70
N LEU A 123 -0.77 -12.17 2.67
CA LEU A 123 -2.21 -11.98 2.56
C LEU A 123 -2.62 -10.51 2.35
N VAL A 124 -1.93 -9.56 2.99
CA VAL A 124 -2.17 -8.13 2.76
C VAL A 124 -1.84 -7.76 1.32
N PHE A 125 -0.70 -8.18 0.79
CA PHE A 125 -0.33 -7.89 -0.60
C PHE A 125 -1.24 -8.58 -1.62
N GLU A 126 -1.71 -9.80 -1.37
CA GLU A 126 -2.74 -10.45 -2.18
C GLU A 126 -4.04 -9.65 -2.20
N THR A 127 -4.49 -9.17 -1.03
CA THR A 127 -5.66 -8.30 -0.92
C THR A 127 -5.49 -7.01 -1.74
N LEU A 128 -4.33 -6.36 -1.66
CA LEU A 128 -4.04 -5.16 -2.44
C LEU A 128 -4.05 -5.45 -3.94
N ARG A 129 -3.49 -6.58 -4.38
CA ARG A 129 -3.49 -7.00 -5.78
C ARG A 129 -4.91 -7.26 -6.30
N GLU A 130 -5.75 -7.89 -5.49
CA GLU A 130 -7.16 -8.12 -5.84
C GLU A 130 -7.95 -6.81 -5.91
N ALA A 131 -7.76 -5.90 -4.95
CA ALA A 131 -8.36 -4.57 -4.98
C ALA A 131 -7.92 -3.77 -6.21
N ASN A 132 -6.63 -3.78 -6.55
CA ASN A 132 -6.13 -3.13 -7.76
C ASN A 132 -6.81 -3.67 -9.03
N ARG A 133 -6.97 -5.01 -9.14
CA ARG A 133 -7.61 -5.65 -10.30
C ARG A 133 -9.11 -5.39 -10.36
N ALA A 134 -9.80 -5.48 -9.23
CA ALA A 134 -11.26 -5.33 -9.16
C ALA A 134 -11.71 -3.87 -9.35
N LEU A 135 -10.96 -2.92 -8.79
CA LEU A 135 -11.35 -1.51 -8.73
C LEU A 135 -10.59 -0.62 -9.74
N GLY A 136 -9.51 -1.12 -10.35
CA GLY A 136 -8.69 -0.36 -11.31
C GLY A 136 -7.95 0.83 -10.68
N ILE A 137 -7.71 0.81 -9.36
CA ILE A 137 -7.04 1.89 -8.64
C ILE A 137 -5.52 1.79 -8.75
N THR A 138 -4.83 2.91 -8.64
CA THR A 138 -3.37 2.92 -8.48
C THR A 138 -3.01 2.68 -7.01
N ILE A 139 -2.08 1.76 -6.76
CA ILE A 139 -1.59 1.49 -5.40
C ILE A 139 -0.12 1.87 -5.30
N VAL A 140 0.21 2.70 -4.31
CA VAL A 140 1.58 3.09 -3.95
C VAL A 140 1.87 2.55 -2.56
N VAL A 141 2.91 1.73 -2.44
CA VAL A 141 3.31 1.12 -1.16
C VAL A 141 4.73 1.54 -0.83
N VAL A 142 4.92 2.09 0.36
CA VAL A 142 6.25 2.24 0.97
C VAL A 142 6.48 1.00 1.82
N GLU A 143 7.55 0.24 1.56
CA GLU A 143 7.77 -1.06 2.22
C GLU A 143 9.26 -1.41 2.22
N GLN A 144 9.71 -2.11 3.27
CA GLN A 144 11.10 -2.58 3.41
C GLN A 144 11.27 -4.04 2.99
N LYS A 145 10.18 -4.82 2.92
CA LYS A 145 10.21 -6.24 2.54
C LYS A 145 10.34 -6.39 1.03
N VAL A 146 11.57 -6.26 0.53
CA VAL A 146 11.89 -6.27 -0.91
C VAL A 146 11.35 -7.48 -1.67
N ALA A 147 11.18 -8.64 -0.99
CA ALA A 147 10.60 -9.83 -1.61
C ALA A 147 9.15 -9.60 -2.02
N LEU A 148 8.35 -8.92 -1.19
CA LEU A 148 6.96 -8.58 -1.53
C LEU A 148 6.91 -7.55 -2.66
N LEU A 149 7.76 -6.52 -2.62
CA LEU A 149 7.85 -5.54 -3.71
C LEU A 149 8.21 -6.20 -5.05
N SER A 150 9.16 -7.13 -5.03
CA SER A 150 9.59 -7.88 -6.21
C SER A 150 8.46 -8.75 -6.81
N GLU A 151 7.60 -9.30 -5.97
CA GLU A 151 6.53 -10.24 -6.40
C GLU A 151 5.24 -9.52 -6.80
N TYR A 152 4.90 -8.41 -6.13
CA TYR A 152 3.57 -7.79 -6.26
C TYR A 152 3.56 -6.46 -7.01
N CYS A 153 4.69 -5.75 -7.08
CA CYS A 153 4.76 -4.44 -7.73
C CYS A 153 5.16 -4.57 -9.21
N ASN A 154 4.66 -3.66 -10.02
CA ASN A 154 5.07 -3.54 -11.43
C ASN A 154 6.11 -2.43 -11.66
N ARG A 155 6.32 -1.57 -10.67
CA ARG A 155 7.34 -0.51 -10.69
C ARG A 155 7.87 -0.26 -9.28
N VAL A 156 9.17 -0.04 -9.18
CA VAL A 156 9.88 0.24 -7.92
C VAL A 156 10.63 1.56 -8.04
N PHE A 157 10.59 2.35 -6.97
CA PHE A 157 11.41 3.54 -6.76
C PHE A 157 12.25 3.33 -5.51
N VAL A 158 13.55 3.52 -5.61
CA VAL A 158 14.45 3.47 -4.47
C VAL A 158 14.86 4.88 -4.11
N LEU A 159 14.55 5.27 -2.88
CA LEU A 159 14.87 6.60 -2.35
C LEU A 159 16.15 6.54 -1.51
N ASN A 160 17.05 7.48 -1.74
CA ASN A 160 18.25 7.66 -0.95
C ASN A 160 18.50 9.15 -0.70
N HIS A 161 18.61 9.56 0.57
CA HIS A 161 18.81 10.96 0.98
C HIS A 161 17.83 11.97 0.34
N GLY A 162 16.58 11.57 0.12
CA GLY A 162 15.53 12.42 -0.46
C GLY A 162 15.51 12.49 -1.98
N GLU A 163 16.37 11.73 -2.67
CA GLU A 163 16.44 11.63 -4.12
C GLU A 163 16.09 10.22 -4.60
N ILE A 164 15.61 10.11 -5.83
CA ILE A 164 15.38 8.81 -6.48
C ILE A 164 16.73 8.30 -6.98
N ALA A 165 17.27 7.28 -6.28
CA ALA A 165 18.51 6.63 -6.66
C ALA A 165 18.33 5.67 -7.85
N LEU A 166 17.27 4.83 -7.81
CA LEU A 166 16.93 3.87 -8.86
C LEU A 166 15.42 3.86 -9.07
N GLN A 167 15.01 3.58 -10.31
CA GLN A 167 13.59 3.34 -10.63
C GLN A 167 13.46 2.44 -11.87
N GLY A 168 12.44 1.61 -11.91
CA GLY A 168 12.18 0.71 -13.03
C GLY A 168 11.27 -0.44 -12.65
N GLU A 169 11.26 -1.46 -13.48
CA GLU A 169 10.62 -2.74 -13.13
C GLU A 169 11.41 -3.44 -12.02
N PRO A 170 10.76 -4.26 -11.18
CA PRO A 170 11.43 -4.89 -10.03
C PRO A 170 12.70 -5.65 -10.41
N HIS A 171 12.67 -6.44 -11.51
CA HIS A 171 13.81 -7.21 -11.95
C HIS A 171 15.00 -6.32 -12.38
N GLU A 172 14.72 -5.18 -13.01
CA GLU A 172 15.75 -4.21 -13.40
C GLU A 172 16.39 -3.57 -12.16
N VAL A 173 15.55 -3.02 -11.26
CA VAL A 173 16.01 -2.32 -10.06
C VAL A 173 16.80 -3.26 -9.14
N PHE A 174 16.29 -4.47 -8.88
CA PHE A 174 16.94 -5.42 -7.98
C PHE A 174 18.16 -6.11 -8.59
N ALA A 175 18.41 -5.99 -9.91
CA ALA A 175 19.67 -6.41 -10.54
C ALA A 175 20.86 -5.56 -10.08
N HIS A 176 20.64 -4.29 -9.67
CA HIS A 176 21.68 -3.37 -9.19
C HIS A 176 22.12 -3.67 -7.74
N THR A 177 22.49 -4.92 -7.48
CA THR A 177 22.74 -5.44 -6.13
C THR A 177 23.78 -4.65 -5.35
N ASP A 178 24.87 -4.24 -6.01
CA ASP A 178 25.98 -3.53 -5.35
C ASP A 178 25.60 -2.08 -5.00
N GLU A 179 24.87 -1.39 -5.88
CA GLU A 179 24.34 -0.05 -5.62
C GLU A 179 23.34 -0.06 -4.47
N LEU A 180 22.39 -1.02 -4.48
CA LEU A 180 21.39 -1.20 -3.42
C LEU A 180 22.07 -1.45 -2.07
N ARG A 181 23.07 -2.35 -2.05
CA ARG A 181 23.85 -2.63 -0.84
C ARG A 181 24.60 -1.42 -0.31
N ALA A 182 25.17 -0.60 -1.20
CA ALA A 182 25.90 0.61 -0.82
C ALA A 182 25.03 1.64 -0.10
N ILE A 183 23.73 1.66 -0.40
CA ILE A 183 22.73 2.56 0.24
C ILE A 183 21.92 1.87 1.34
N GLY A 184 22.27 0.63 1.71
CA GLY A 184 21.62 -0.11 2.81
C GLY A 184 20.29 -0.79 2.44
N VAL A 185 19.97 -0.89 1.15
CA VAL A 185 18.80 -1.61 0.67
C VAL A 185 19.17 -3.05 0.31
N ASP A 186 18.40 -4.03 0.82
CA ASP A 186 18.59 -5.42 0.46
C ASP A 186 17.97 -5.74 -0.92
N CYS A 187 18.30 -6.87 -1.50
CA CYS A 187 17.68 -7.37 -2.71
C CYS A 187 17.10 -8.78 -2.46
N PRO A 188 16.13 -9.23 -3.27
CA PRO A 188 15.56 -10.56 -3.12
C PRO A 188 16.64 -11.65 -3.09
N ARG A 189 16.47 -12.65 -2.21
CA ARG A 189 17.47 -13.72 -2.02
C ARG A 189 17.79 -14.47 -3.32
N VAL A 190 16.78 -14.67 -4.16
CA VAL A 190 16.93 -15.33 -5.46
C VAL A 190 17.85 -14.52 -6.36
N THR A 191 17.65 -13.21 -6.44
CA THR A 191 18.51 -12.29 -7.22
C THR A 191 19.96 -12.35 -6.72
N ARG A 192 20.18 -12.34 -5.40
CA ARG A 192 21.53 -12.47 -4.82
C ARG A 192 22.21 -13.77 -5.22
N ILE A 193 21.51 -14.90 -5.12
CA ILE A 193 22.03 -16.21 -5.49
C ILE A 193 22.36 -16.22 -6.99
N PHE A 194 21.43 -15.73 -7.82
CA PHE A 194 21.62 -15.69 -9.27
C PHE A 194 22.87 -14.87 -9.64
N ASN A 195 23.03 -13.66 -9.08
CA ASN A 195 24.19 -12.79 -9.35
C ASN A 195 25.50 -13.43 -8.88
N SER A 196 25.50 -14.15 -7.74
CA SER A 196 26.67 -14.90 -7.29
C SER A 196 27.04 -16.02 -8.28
N LEU A 197 26.07 -16.81 -8.72
CA LEU A 197 26.29 -17.88 -9.71
C LEU A 197 26.75 -17.34 -11.08
N GLN A 198 26.25 -16.16 -11.46
CA GLN A 198 26.66 -15.49 -12.68
C GLN A 198 28.12 -15.01 -12.61
N THR A 199 28.54 -14.46 -11.44
CA THR A 199 29.92 -14.08 -11.20
C THR A 199 30.86 -15.30 -11.27
N ASP A 200 30.41 -16.46 -10.79
CA ASP A 200 31.15 -17.72 -10.84
C ASP A 200 31.08 -18.39 -12.22
N GLY A 201 30.38 -17.78 -13.20
CA GLY A 201 30.24 -18.30 -14.58
C GLY A 201 29.35 -19.53 -14.71
N LEU A 202 28.51 -19.84 -13.68
CA LEU A 202 27.65 -21.01 -13.64
C LEU A 202 26.29 -20.81 -14.31
N VAL A 203 25.84 -19.54 -14.45
CA VAL A 203 24.58 -19.17 -15.12
C VAL A 203 24.80 -17.93 -15.99
N SER A 204 23.92 -17.75 -17.01
CA SER A 204 23.89 -16.55 -17.86
C SER A 204 22.44 -16.07 -18.02
N GLY A 205 22.22 -14.77 -18.17
CA GLY A 205 20.92 -14.13 -18.34
C GLY A 205 20.65 -13.05 -17.28
N THR A 206 19.38 -12.70 -17.11
CA THR A 206 18.88 -11.79 -16.07
C THR A 206 18.21 -12.57 -14.95
N PRO A 207 18.33 -12.13 -13.67
CA PRO A 207 17.74 -12.81 -12.53
C PRO A 207 16.22 -12.71 -12.50
#